data_af7bf26ef152ed55801c52b332d01006
#
_entry.id   af7bf26ef152ed55801c52b332d01006
#
_cell.length_a   1.000
_cell.length_b   1.000
_cell.length_c   1.000
_cell.angle_alpha   90.00
_cell.angle_beta   90.00
_cell.angle_gamma   90.00
#
_symmetry.space_group_name_H-M   'P 1'
#
loop_
_entity.id
_entity.type
_entity.pdbx_description
1 polymer ?
#
loop_
_entity_poly.entity_id
_entity_poly.type
_entity_poly.pdbx_seq_one_letter_code
_entity_poly.pdbx_strand_id
1 'polypeptide(L)'
;TAVEHFMPSGPFAILPLRDQNYSSIVWSVAAEKKDAILNLPDDEFLYLVQQNFGEFLGKITIKSEIGAFPLKLYETRKYYNKKMVLVADSAHVMHPLAGQGLNQGIKDIESLTRLVAEQGAGEYVLQRYQAERKKDNSDMLELTDIINSIFSNHSKLFHGLRQLGFKMIEEVPYLKKSLIKYAMGRR
;
A
#
# COMPACT_ATOMS: atom_id res chain seq x y z
N THR A 1 -0.99 4.42 -17.32
CA THR A 1 -1.12 3.23 -16.44
C THR A 1 -0.13 3.31 -15.31
N ALA A 2 -0.56 3.10 -14.07
CA ALA A 2 0.35 2.94 -12.93
C ALA A 2 1.10 1.61 -13.05
N VAL A 3 2.37 1.61 -12.67
CA VAL A 3 3.23 0.42 -12.69
C VAL A 3 3.85 0.25 -11.31
N GLU A 4 3.82 -0.95 -10.79
CA GLU A 4 4.48 -1.31 -9.53
C GLU A 4 5.36 -2.53 -9.75
N HIS A 5 6.62 -2.41 -9.37
CA HIS A 5 7.61 -3.45 -9.45
C HIS A 5 8.00 -3.89 -8.04
N PHE A 6 7.74 -5.14 -7.72
CA PHE A 6 8.11 -5.72 -6.43
C PHE A 6 9.58 -6.15 -6.47
N MET A 7 10.37 -5.48 -5.66
CA MET A 7 11.80 -5.79 -5.51
C MET A 7 12.06 -6.38 -4.13
N PRO A 8 13.19 -7.08 -3.95
CA PRO A 8 13.58 -7.62 -2.66
C PRO A 8 13.74 -6.57 -1.55
N SER A 9 14.04 -5.33 -1.94
CA SER A 9 14.14 -4.19 -1.01
C SER A 9 12.79 -3.56 -0.66
N GLY A 10 11.71 -3.95 -1.34
CA GLY A 10 10.38 -3.38 -1.24
C GLY A 10 9.84 -2.92 -2.60
N PRO A 11 8.60 -2.47 -2.67
CA PRO A 11 7.97 -2.04 -3.92
C PRO A 11 8.60 -0.75 -4.47
N PHE A 12 8.64 -0.68 -5.79
CA PHE A 12 8.95 0.51 -6.58
C PHE A 12 7.76 0.82 -7.48
N ALA A 13 7.07 1.92 -7.26
CA ALA A 13 5.89 2.29 -8.00
C ALA A 13 6.09 3.57 -8.79
N ILE A 14 5.57 3.60 -10.03
CA ILE A 14 5.48 4.78 -10.88
C ILE A 14 4.01 5.09 -11.09
N LEU A 15 3.60 6.25 -10.62
CA LEU A 15 2.21 6.69 -10.57
C LEU A 15 2.04 7.89 -11.50
N PRO A 16 1.39 7.74 -12.67
CA PRO A 16 1.15 8.83 -13.60
C PRO A 16 0.32 9.93 -12.92
N LEU A 17 0.72 11.18 -13.10
CA LEU A 17 -0.04 12.33 -12.64
C LEU A 17 -1.06 12.76 -13.71
N ARG A 18 -1.89 13.74 -13.36
CA ARG A 18 -2.90 14.29 -14.29
C ARG A 18 -2.26 14.83 -15.57
N ASP A 19 -1.14 15.51 -15.44
CA ASP A 19 -0.27 15.81 -16.59
C ASP A 19 0.55 14.57 -16.92
N GLN A 20 0.30 14.00 -18.09
CA GLN A 20 0.89 12.73 -18.53
C GLN A 20 2.41 12.77 -18.72
N ASN A 21 3.01 13.96 -18.73
CA ASN A 21 4.45 14.13 -18.79
C ASN A 21 5.13 13.95 -17.41
N TYR A 22 4.34 13.83 -16.34
CA TYR A 22 4.84 13.69 -14.97
C TYR A 22 4.35 12.41 -14.33
N SER A 23 5.21 11.83 -13.53
CA SER A 23 4.88 10.69 -12.66
C SER A 23 5.42 10.91 -11.26
N SER A 24 4.68 10.48 -10.26
CA SER A 24 5.19 10.35 -8.91
C SER A 24 5.87 8.99 -8.75
N ILE A 25 7.00 8.95 -8.05
CA ILE A 25 7.71 7.71 -7.73
C ILE A 25 7.56 7.45 -6.24
N VAL A 26 7.21 6.21 -5.90
CA VAL A 26 7.23 5.70 -4.53
C VAL A 26 8.20 4.52 -4.50
N TRP A 27 9.31 4.67 -3.80
CA TRP A 27 10.36 3.67 -3.73
C TRP A 27 10.62 3.27 -2.29
N SER A 28 10.30 2.04 -1.95
CA SER A 28 10.60 1.47 -0.63
C SER A 28 11.99 0.85 -0.62
N VAL A 29 12.81 1.26 0.33
CA VAL A 29 14.17 0.77 0.51
C VAL A 29 14.42 0.38 1.96
N ALA A 30 15.41 -0.46 2.21
CA ALA A 30 15.88 -0.74 3.56
C ALA A 30 16.38 0.55 4.23
N ALA A 31 16.09 0.72 5.52
CA ALA A 31 16.37 1.97 6.25
C ALA A 31 17.85 2.38 6.17
N GLU A 32 18.76 1.39 6.15
CA GLU A 32 20.22 1.60 6.08
C GLU A 32 20.67 2.22 4.76
N LYS A 33 19.88 2.07 3.68
CA LYS A 33 20.18 2.62 2.35
C LYS A 33 19.65 4.03 2.13
N LYS A 34 18.78 4.51 3.03
CA LYS A 34 18.08 5.79 2.88
C LYS A 34 19.05 6.95 2.63
N ASP A 35 19.99 7.15 3.53
CA ASP A 35 20.89 8.30 3.47
C ASP A 35 21.87 8.19 2.28
N ALA A 36 22.30 6.99 1.93
CA ALA A 36 23.12 6.76 0.74
C ALA A 36 22.38 7.15 -0.54
N ILE A 37 21.09 6.83 -0.65
CA ILE A 37 20.29 7.15 -1.83
C ILE A 37 19.93 8.64 -1.88
N LEU A 38 19.58 9.25 -0.75
CA LEU A 38 19.21 10.68 -0.70
C LEU A 38 20.38 11.63 -0.98
N ASN A 39 21.60 11.19 -0.72
CA ASN A 39 22.82 11.99 -0.94
C ASN A 39 23.46 11.75 -2.30
N LEU A 40 22.83 10.94 -3.18
CA LEU A 40 23.35 10.75 -4.54
C LEU A 40 23.21 12.04 -5.37
N PRO A 41 24.15 12.32 -6.26
CA PRO A 41 23.95 13.26 -7.34
C PRO A 41 22.75 12.87 -8.21
N ASP A 42 22.09 13.87 -8.81
CA ASP A 42 20.86 13.66 -9.60
C ASP A 42 21.02 12.62 -10.72
N ASP A 43 22.15 12.61 -11.39
CA ASP A 43 22.45 11.67 -12.47
C ASP A 43 22.62 10.22 -11.97
N GLU A 44 23.26 10.02 -10.83
CA GLU A 44 23.39 8.71 -10.21
C GLU A 44 22.04 8.23 -9.66
N PHE A 45 21.25 9.11 -9.04
CA PHE A 45 19.91 8.80 -8.60
C PHE A 45 19.00 8.37 -9.77
N LEU A 46 19.00 9.15 -10.87
CA LEU A 46 18.25 8.84 -12.08
C LEU A 46 18.69 7.52 -12.71
N TYR A 47 20.00 7.24 -12.73
CA TYR A 47 20.50 5.94 -13.17
C TYR A 47 19.96 4.79 -12.34
N LEU A 48 19.97 4.89 -11.00
CA LEU A 48 19.39 3.87 -10.13
C LEU A 48 17.89 3.70 -10.34
N VAL A 49 17.15 4.80 -10.49
CA VAL A 49 15.73 4.76 -10.80
C VAL A 49 15.51 3.99 -12.09
N GLN A 50 16.27 4.29 -13.14
CA GLN A 50 16.15 3.62 -14.44
C GLN A 50 16.51 2.14 -14.39
N GLN A 51 17.51 1.75 -13.61
CA GLN A 51 17.86 0.34 -13.38
C GLN A 51 16.71 -0.46 -12.73
N ASN A 52 15.90 0.19 -11.89
CA ASN A 52 14.81 -0.48 -11.18
C ASN A 52 13.56 -0.67 -12.01
N PHE A 53 13.27 0.17 -13.00
CA PHE A 53 12.05 0.02 -13.81
C PHE A 53 12.28 -0.13 -15.32
N GLY A 54 13.52 0.00 -15.81
CA GLY A 54 13.86 -0.12 -17.23
C GLY A 54 13.66 1.17 -18.02
N GLU A 55 13.64 1.06 -19.34
CA GLU A 55 13.69 2.19 -20.27
C GLU A 55 12.35 2.57 -20.91
N PHE A 56 11.24 1.95 -20.48
CA PHE A 56 9.95 2.11 -21.16
C PHE A 56 9.37 3.54 -21.07
N LEU A 57 9.86 4.39 -20.17
CA LEU A 57 9.50 5.81 -20.10
C LEU A 57 10.47 6.72 -20.87
N GLY A 58 11.54 6.18 -21.48
CA GLY A 58 12.58 6.97 -22.12
C GLY A 58 13.39 7.79 -21.13
N LYS A 59 13.87 8.95 -21.57
CA LYS A 59 14.70 9.83 -20.73
C LYS A 59 13.85 10.53 -19.68
N ILE A 60 14.20 10.38 -18.41
CA ILE A 60 13.53 10.99 -17.25
C ILE A 60 14.37 12.11 -16.64
N THR A 61 13.70 13.01 -15.94
CA THR A 61 14.34 14.11 -15.18
C THR A 61 13.65 14.32 -13.86
N ILE A 62 14.38 14.73 -12.82
CA ILE A 62 13.81 15.08 -11.52
C ILE A 62 13.10 16.45 -11.63
N LYS A 63 11.92 16.56 -11.05
CA LYS A 63 11.09 17.79 -11.06
C LYS A 63 10.74 18.33 -9.68
N SER A 64 11.00 17.56 -8.64
CA SER A 64 10.73 17.97 -7.24
C SER A 64 11.84 17.47 -6.34
N GLU A 65 11.88 17.99 -5.12
CA GLU A 65 12.71 17.44 -4.05
C GLU A 65 12.33 15.98 -3.75
N ILE A 66 13.33 15.19 -3.36
CA ILE A 66 13.18 13.80 -2.98
C ILE A 66 13.06 13.74 -1.46
N GLY A 67 11.90 13.30 -0.97
CA GLY A 67 11.66 13.11 0.46
C GLY A 67 11.71 11.63 0.85
N ALA A 68 12.09 11.34 2.08
CA ALA A 68 12.02 10.00 2.64
C ALA A 68 11.27 9.98 3.97
N PHE A 69 10.41 8.99 4.11
CA PHE A 69 9.56 8.80 5.29
C PHE A 69 9.74 7.38 5.82
N PRO A 70 9.86 7.19 7.17
CA PRO A 70 9.93 5.87 7.74
C PRO A 70 8.58 5.15 7.58
N LEU A 71 8.60 3.95 7.02
CA LEU A 71 7.44 3.08 6.96
C LEU A 71 7.31 2.34 8.29
N LYS A 72 6.18 2.55 8.98
CA LYS A 72 5.87 1.86 10.23
C LYS A 72 4.52 1.17 10.06
N LEU A 73 4.50 -0.13 10.29
CA LEU A 73 3.26 -0.89 10.38
C LEU A 73 2.77 -0.83 11.83
N TYR A 74 1.54 -0.45 12.02
CA TYR A 74 0.91 -0.57 13.34
C TYR A 74 -0.62 -0.61 13.22
N GLU A 75 -1.22 -1.19 14.23
CA GLU A 75 -2.65 -1.12 14.50
C GLU A 75 -2.86 -0.83 15.98
N THR A 76 -3.70 0.15 16.30
CA THR A 76 -4.03 0.47 17.68
C THR A 76 -4.90 -0.61 18.29
N ARG A 77 -4.69 -0.89 19.59
CA ARG A 77 -5.50 -1.87 20.29
C ARG A 77 -6.97 -1.48 20.37
N LYS A 78 -7.26 -0.17 20.46
CA LYS A 78 -8.59 0.38 20.63
C LYS A 78 -8.79 1.59 19.73
N TYR A 79 -9.85 1.58 18.91
CA TYR A 79 -10.13 2.63 17.95
C TYR A 79 -10.92 3.80 18.55
N TYR A 80 -11.44 3.67 19.75
CA TYR A 80 -12.18 4.74 20.41
C TYR A 80 -11.90 4.80 21.91
N ASN A 81 -12.15 5.96 22.50
CA ASN A 81 -12.17 6.16 23.95
C ASN A 81 -13.16 7.28 24.29
N LYS A 82 -14.22 6.96 25.07
CA LYS A 82 -15.28 7.90 25.50
C LYS A 82 -15.81 8.77 24.35
N LYS A 83 -15.21 9.96 24.14
CA LYS A 83 -15.63 10.95 23.14
C LYS A 83 -14.69 11.07 21.95
N MET A 84 -13.70 10.21 21.85
CA MET A 84 -12.68 10.24 20.78
C MET A 84 -12.72 8.95 19.99
N VAL A 85 -12.58 9.07 18.67
CA VAL A 85 -12.47 7.94 17.73
C VAL A 85 -11.29 8.15 16.80
N LEU A 86 -10.57 7.08 16.51
CA LEU A 86 -9.45 7.05 15.59
C LEU A 86 -9.93 6.50 14.23
N VAL A 87 -9.46 7.10 13.16
CA VAL A 87 -9.76 6.71 11.77
C VAL A 87 -8.48 6.77 10.94
N ALA A 88 -8.42 5.96 9.89
CA ALA A 88 -7.30 5.92 8.95
C ALA A 88 -5.94 5.72 9.66
N ASP A 89 -4.92 6.46 9.25
CA ASP A 89 -3.55 6.35 9.78
C ASP A 89 -3.44 6.62 11.29
N SER A 90 -4.42 7.27 11.92
CA SER A 90 -4.43 7.38 13.38
C SER A 90 -4.80 6.07 14.08
N ALA A 91 -5.53 5.18 13.42
CA ALA A 91 -5.95 3.88 13.93
C ALA A 91 -5.04 2.74 13.46
N HIS A 92 -4.61 2.77 12.21
CA HIS A 92 -3.83 1.72 11.57
C HIS A 92 -2.97 2.28 10.44
N VAL A 93 -1.74 1.82 10.32
CA VAL A 93 -0.86 2.08 9.16
C VAL A 93 -0.43 0.74 8.58
N MET A 94 -0.71 0.55 7.32
CA MET A 94 -0.40 -0.67 6.59
C MET A 94 0.68 -0.45 5.53
N HIS A 95 1.21 -1.54 5.01
CA HIS A 95 2.20 -1.49 3.93
C HIS A 95 1.63 -0.69 2.74
N PRO A 96 2.42 0.18 2.08
CA PRO A 96 1.97 0.98 0.93
C PRO A 96 1.67 0.16 -0.32
N LEU A 97 1.66 -1.16 -0.20
CA LEU A 97 1.31 -2.09 -1.27
C LEU A 97 -0.07 -1.77 -1.84
N ALA A 98 -0.13 -1.51 -3.14
CA ALA A 98 -1.34 -1.17 -3.89
C ALA A 98 -2.15 0.03 -3.35
N GLY A 99 -1.54 0.93 -2.55
CA GLY A 99 -2.19 2.16 -2.08
C GLY A 99 -3.43 1.95 -1.19
N GLN A 100 -3.52 0.83 -0.47
CA GLN A 100 -4.72 0.46 0.29
C GLN A 100 -4.97 1.31 1.55
N GLY A 101 -3.97 2.01 2.08
CA GLY A 101 -4.11 2.83 3.29
C GLY A 101 -5.23 3.86 3.19
N LEU A 102 -5.22 4.67 2.12
CA LEU A 102 -6.27 5.65 1.86
C LEU A 102 -7.65 5.00 1.70
N ASN A 103 -7.74 3.89 0.97
CA ASN A 103 -9.00 3.17 0.76
C ASN A 103 -9.58 2.65 2.07
N GLN A 104 -8.77 2.13 2.98
CA GLN A 104 -9.24 1.70 4.30
C GLN A 104 -9.67 2.89 5.17
N GLY A 105 -8.94 4.00 5.11
CA GLY A 105 -9.33 5.24 5.79
C GLY A 105 -10.69 5.79 5.30
N ILE A 106 -10.95 5.75 3.99
CA ILE A 106 -12.27 6.13 3.44
C ILE A 106 -13.37 5.21 3.96
N LYS A 107 -13.15 3.89 3.98
CA LYS A 107 -14.10 2.92 4.54
C LYS A 107 -14.35 3.13 6.04
N ASP A 108 -13.34 3.55 6.78
CA ASP A 108 -13.51 3.91 8.20
C ASP A 108 -14.49 5.06 8.34
N ILE A 109 -14.31 6.12 7.54
CA ILE A 109 -15.19 7.29 7.55
C ILE A 109 -16.61 6.91 7.11
N GLU A 110 -16.76 6.12 6.04
CA GLU A 110 -18.05 5.64 5.56
C GLU A 110 -18.79 4.83 6.65
N SER A 111 -18.10 3.87 7.30
CA SER A 111 -18.71 3.06 8.36
C SER A 111 -19.11 3.93 9.56
N LEU A 112 -18.21 4.80 10.02
CA LEU A 112 -18.52 5.69 11.16
C LEU A 112 -19.67 6.63 10.86
N THR A 113 -19.68 7.27 9.69
CA THR A 113 -20.73 8.21 9.28
C THR A 113 -22.08 7.51 9.16
N ARG A 114 -22.13 6.33 8.54
CA ARG A 114 -23.34 5.53 8.44
C ARG A 114 -23.90 5.15 9.81
N LEU A 115 -23.04 4.63 10.70
CA LEU A 115 -23.47 4.22 12.04
C LEU A 115 -23.99 5.40 12.87
N VAL A 116 -23.34 6.55 12.79
CA VAL A 116 -23.80 7.77 13.47
C VAL A 116 -25.13 8.26 12.90
N ALA A 117 -25.31 8.21 11.59
CA ALA A 117 -26.57 8.61 10.95
C ALA A 117 -27.74 7.69 11.31
N GLU A 118 -27.50 6.37 11.43
CA GLU A 118 -28.54 5.38 11.75
C GLU A 118 -28.93 5.35 13.24
N GLN A 119 -27.96 5.57 14.14
CA GLN A 119 -28.11 5.24 15.55
C GLN A 119 -27.77 6.40 16.51
N GLY A 120 -27.41 7.56 15.95
CA GLY A 120 -26.94 8.71 16.74
C GLY A 120 -25.50 8.56 17.22
N ALA A 121 -25.01 9.57 17.95
CA ALA A 121 -23.66 9.54 18.50
C ALA A 121 -23.69 8.93 19.92
N GLY A 122 -22.83 7.92 20.16
CA GLY A 122 -22.74 7.28 21.47
C GLY A 122 -21.67 6.18 21.53
N GLU A 123 -21.36 5.72 22.72
CA GLU A 123 -20.33 4.69 22.91
C GLU A 123 -20.66 3.39 22.20
N TYR A 124 -21.93 3.01 22.14
CA TYR A 124 -22.39 1.82 21.42
C TYR A 124 -22.04 1.90 19.91
N VAL A 125 -22.22 3.07 19.30
CA VAL A 125 -21.85 3.30 17.90
C VAL A 125 -20.34 3.16 17.69
N LEU A 126 -19.54 3.68 18.62
CA LEU A 126 -18.08 3.55 18.55
C LEU A 126 -17.62 2.10 18.74
N GLN A 127 -18.30 1.32 19.58
CA GLN A 127 -18.05 -0.11 19.72
C GLN A 127 -18.34 -0.86 18.41
N ARG A 128 -19.49 -0.58 17.78
CA ARG A 128 -19.84 -1.18 16.48
C ARG A 128 -18.86 -0.78 15.38
N TYR A 129 -18.52 0.48 15.28
CA TYR A 129 -17.51 0.96 14.37
C TYR A 129 -16.19 0.19 14.52
N GLN A 130 -15.67 0.08 15.74
CA GLN A 130 -14.45 -0.69 16.00
C GLN A 130 -14.64 -2.16 15.60
N ALA A 131 -15.74 -2.80 15.94
CA ALA A 131 -15.96 -4.21 15.60
C ALA A 131 -15.98 -4.46 14.10
N GLU A 132 -16.61 -3.57 13.31
CA GLU A 132 -16.67 -3.67 11.87
C GLU A 132 -15.30 -3.39 11.23
N ARG A 133 -14.67 -2.29 11.61
CA ARG A 133 -13.47 -1.81 10.91
C ARG A 133 -12.18 -2.49 11.33
N LYS A 134 -12.05 -2.79 12.62
CA LYS A 134 -10.82 -3.41 13.14
C LYS A 134 -10.55 -4.77 12.49
N LYS A 135 -11.60 -5.58 12.34
CA LYS A 135 -11.46 -6.87 11.65
C LYS A 135 -11.00 -6.68 10.21
N ASP A 136 -11.68 -5.83 9.44
CA ASP A 136 -11.35 -5.57 8.03
C ASP A 136 -9.92 -5.01 7.86
N ASN A 137 -9.50 -4.13 8.78
CA ASN A 137 -8.16 -3.53 8.76
C ASN A 137 -7.09 -4.54 9.16
N SER A 138 -7.32 -5.36 10.19
CA SER A 138 -6.40 -6.44 10.57
C SER A 138 -6.23 -7.46 9.45
N ASP A 139 -7.33 -7.89 8.80
CA ASP A 139 -7.28 -8.81 7.66
C ASP A 139 -6.47 -8.23 6.49
N MET A 140 -6.59 -6.91 6.24
CA MET A 140 -5.82 -6.22 5.19
C MET A 140 -4.35 -6.06 5.57
N LEU A 141 -4.04 -5.74 6.83
CA LEU A 141 -2.68 -5.68 7.34
C LEU A 141 -1.97 -7.03 7.16
N GLU A 142 -2.61 -8.12 7.59
CA GLU A 142 -2.07 -9.46 7.45
C GLU A 142 -1.85 -9.83 5.98
N LEU A 143 -2.82 -9.55 5.11
CA LEU A 143 -2.69 -9.82 3.68
C LEU A 143 -1.52 -9.06 3.04
N THR A 144 -1.38 -7.77 3.33
CA THR A 144 -0.30 -6.96 2.78
C THR A 144 1.06 -7.39 3.31
N ASP A 145 1.15 -7.82 4.57
CA ASP A 145 2.38 -8.36 5.15
C ASP A 145 2.77 -9.70 4.54
N ILE A 146 1.82 -10.60 4.32
CA ILE A 146 2.04 -11.87 3.60
C ILE A 146 2.54 -11.61 2.18
N ILE A 147 1.89 -10.72 1.44
CA ILE A 147 2.32 -10.36 0.08
C ILE A 147 3.74 -9.80 0.12
N ASN A 148 4.02 -8.85 1.00
CA ASN A 148 5.35 -8.29 1.15
C ASN A 148 6.40 -9.37 1.45
N SER A 149 6.12 -10.27 2.39
CA SER A 149 7.02 -11.38 2.76
C SER A 149 7.30 -12.33 1.60
N ILE A 150 6.29 -12.64 0.78
CA ILE A 150 6.43 -13.48 -0.41
C ILE A 150 7.34 -12.80 -1.45
N PHE A 151 7.16 -11.49 -1.67
CA PHE A 151 7.90 -10.77 -2.71
C PHE A 151 9.29 -10.31 -2.28
N SER A 152 9.52 -10.06 -1.00
CA SER A 152 10.81 -9.66 -0.43
C SER A 152 11.77 -10.84 -0.21
N ASN A 153 11.32 -12.09 -0.41
CA ASN A 153 12.12 -13.27 -0.14
C ASN A 153 12.98 -13.67 -1.35
N HIS A 154 14.29 -13.88 -1.12
CA HIS A 154 15.26 -14.29 -2.15
C HIS A 154 15.33 -15.80 -2.40
N SER A 155 14.59 -16.61 -1.65
CA SER A 155 14.63 -18.07 -1.78
C SER A 155 14.12 -18.53 -3.15
N LYS A 156 14.84 -19.48 -3.77
CA LYS A 156 14.43 -20.09 -5.06
C LYS A 156 13.06 -20.77 -4.94
N LEU A 157 12.71 -21.29 -3.76
CA LEU A 157 11.41 -21.90 -3.50
C LEU A 157 10.27 -20.86 -3.63
N PHE A 158 10.43 -19.70 -2.99
CA PHE A 158 9.44 -18.60 -3.11
C PHE A 158 9.36 -18.05 -4.53
N HIS A 159 10.46 -18.05 -5.29
CA HIS A 159 10.42 -17.67 -6.71
C HIS A 159 9.53 -18.63 -7.52
N GLY A 160 9.66 -19.94 -7.33
CA GLY A 160 8.79 -20.94 -7.97
C GLY A 160 7.33 -20.80 -7.58
N LEU A 161 7.06 -20.59 -6.29
CA LEU A 161 5.69 -20.36 -5.79
C LEU A 161 5.05 -19.09 -6.38
N ARG A 162 5.81 -18.01 -6.53
CA ARG A 162 5.33 -16.79 -7.20
C ARG A 162 4.94 -17.03 -8.65
N GLN A 163 5.81 -17.71 -9.41
CA GLN A 163 5.54 -18.05 -10.82
C GLN A 163 4.28 -18.90 -10.96
N LEU A 164 4.15 -19.93 -10.11
CA LEU A 164 2.96 -20.79 -10.10
C LEU A 164 1.70 -20.00 -9.75
N GLY A 165 1.77 -19.15 -8.73
CA GLY A 165 0.66 -18.29 -8.30
C GLY A 165 0.20 -17.33 -9.41
N PHE A 166 1.11 -16.65 -10.09
CA PHE A 166 0.78 -15.79 -11.24
C PHE A 166 0.15 -16.59 -12.39
N LYS A 167 0.71 -17.75 -12.74
CA LYS A 167 0.15 -18.62 -13.77
C LYS A 167 -1.28 -19.05 -13.43
N MET A 168 -1.54 -19.44 -12.17
CA MET A 168 -2.89 -19.77 -11.73
C MET A 168 -3.87 -18.59 -11.83
N ILE A 169 -3.43 -17.37 -11.48
CA ILE A 169 -4.27 -16.18 -11.59
C ILE A 169 -4.56 -15.84 -13.04
N GLU A 170 -3.62 -16.04 -13.96
CA GLU A 170 -3.83 -15.82 -15.39
C GLU A 170 -4.76 -16.87 -16.02
N GLU A 171 -4.58 -18.14 -15.66
CA GLU A 171 -5.35 -19.25 -16.24
C GLU A 171 -6.77 -19.38 -15.65
N VAL A 172 -7.05 -18.81 -14.47
CA VAL A 172 -8.36 -18.89 -13.80
C VAL A 172 -9.06 -17.53 -13.77
N PRO A 173 -9.89 -17.19 -14.78
CA PRO A 173 -10.52 -15.86 -14.89
C PRO A 173 -11.38 -15.49 -13.69
N TYR A 174 -11.99 -16.46 -13.02
CA TYR A 174 -12.78 -16.24 -11.80
C TYR A 174 -11.89 -15.73 -10.64
N LEU A 175 -10.73 -16.36 -10.44
CA LEU A 175 -9.77 -15.96 -9.41
C LEU A 175 -9.27 -14.54 -9.66
N LYS A 176 -8.89 -14.24 -10.91
CA LYS A 176 -8.47 -12.89 -11.33
C LYS A 176 -9.56 -11.84 -11.06
N LYS A 177 -10.80 -12.12 -11.46
CA LYS A 177 -11.93 -11.20 -11.20
C LYS A 177 -12.21 -11.01 -9.72
N SER A 178 -12.11 -12.06 -8.92
CA SER A 178 -12.31 -12.00 -7.46
C SER A 178 -11.24 -11.14 -6.80
N LEU A 179 -9.97 -11.32 -7.15
CA LEU A 179 -8.86 -10.51 -6.65
C LEU A 179 -9.00 -9.04 -7.05
N ILE A 180 -9.38 -8.76 -8.31
CA ILE A 180 -9.64 -7.40 -8.77
C ILE A 180 -10.78 -6.76 -7.97
N LYS A 181 -11.91 -7.45 -7.78
CA LYS A 181 -13.03 -6.95 -6.97
C LYS A 181 -12.59 -6.63 -5.55
N TYR A 182 -11.84 -7.54 -4.93
CA TYR A 182 -11.32 -7.35 -3.57
C TYR A 182 -10.38 -6.13 -3.49
N ALA A 183 -9.45 -6.00 -4.43
CA ALA A 183 -8.54 -4.85 -4.52
C ALA A 183 -9.30 -3.53 -4.74
N MET A 184 -10.42 -3.55 -5.47
CA MET A 184 -11.31 -2.40 -5.67
C MET A 184 -12.25 -2.13 -4.48
N GLY A 185 -12.15 -2.92 -3.39
CA GLY A 185 -13.03 -2.78 -2.24
C GLY A 185 -14.49 -3.21 -2.45
N ARG A 186 -14.75 -3.90 -3.56
CA ARG A 186 -16.10 -4.45 -3.87
C ARG A 186 -16.18 -5.88 -3.34
N ARG A 187 -17.09 -6.14 -2.43
CA ARG A 187 -17.46 -7.49 -1.97
C ARG A 187 -18.56 -8.05 -2.81
#